data_842159cd38e5325e6ed6483b33ee300a
#
_entry.id   842159cd38e5325e6ed6483b33ee300a
#
_cell.length_a   1.000
_cell.length_b   1.000
_cell.length_c   1.000
_cell.angle_alpha   90.00
_cell.angle_beta   90.00
_cell.angle_gamma   90.00
#
_symmetry.space_group_name_H-M   'P 1'
#
loop_
_entity.id
_entity.type
_entity.pdbx_description
1 polymer ?
#
loop_
_entity_poly.entity_id
_entity_poly.type
_entity_poly.pdbx_seq_one_letter_code
_entity_poly.pdbx_strand_id
1 'polypeptide(L)'
;AALEKGDESYVEIDSSTSDSTTTTTIPVETSYASIGRVPTQNYSDGVNSPVNGLPMPGGANNSIVIGVKNDNNVNARPQSGPQNADAVVEVLVEGGMTRFINIFYQSDTTYHGPIRSARPTDPTVL
;
A
#
# COMPACT_ATOMS: atom_id res chain seq x y z
N ALA A 1 -32.89 6.42 38.50
CA ALA A 1 -31.60 5.75 38.34
C ALA A 1 -30.73 6.61 37.41
N ALA A 2 -29.74 7.28 37.99
CA ALA A 2 -28.79 8.12 37.28
C ALA A 2 -27.68 7.21 36.71
N LEU A 3 -27.39 7.36 35.42
CA LEU A 3 -26.23 6.75 34.81
C LEU A 3 -25.01 7.63 35.11
N GLU A 4 -24.04 7.03 35.75
CA GLU A 4 -22.76 7.61 36.08
C GLU A 4 -21.96 7.87 34.80
N LYS A 5 -21.47 9.09 34.68
CA LYS A 5 -20.63 9.56 33.60
C LYS A 5 -19.20 9.17 33.94
N GLY A 6 -18.61 8.28 33.15
CA GLY A 6 -17.22 7.86 33.32
C GLY A 6 -16.27 9.01 33.20
N ASP A 7 -15.39 9.12 34.17
CA ASP A 7 -14.31 10.08 34.27
C ASP A 7 -13.20 9.74 33.26
N GLU A 8 -13.07 10.58 32.23
CA GLU A 8 -11.94 10.52 31.32
C GLU A 8 -10.80 11.36 31.93
N SER A 9 -9.88 10.68 32.63
CA SER A 9 -8.66 11.29 33.11
C SER A 9 -7.72 11.62 31.94
N TYR A 10 -7.69 12.87 31.55
CA TYR A 10 -6.65 13.41 30.69
C TYR A 10 -5.35 13.56 31.50
N VAL A 11 -4.25 12.97 31.01
CA VAL A 11 -2.92 13.27 31.51
C VAL A 11 -2.44 14.54 30.85
N GLU A 12 -2.45 15.65 31.59
CA GLU A 12 -1.81 16.88 31.17
C GLU A 12 -0.29 16.70 31.23
N ILE A 13 0.36 16.72 30.06
CA ILE A 13 1.82 16.75 30.00
C ILE A 13 2.25 18.21 29.98
N ASP A 14 2.91 18.61 31.06
CA ASP A 14 3.47 19.94 31.25
C ASP A 14 4.51 20.28 30.16
N SER A 15 4.25 21.35 29.42
CA SER A 15 5.06 21.83 28.30
C SER A 15 6.12 22.83 28.80
N SER A 16 7.21 22.31 29.35
CA SER A 16 8.40 23.12 29.61
C SER A 16 9.68 22.39 29.21
N THR A 17 9.81 22.04 27.95
CA THR A 17 11.12 21.83 27.32
C THR A 17 10.94 22.05 25.82
N SER A 18 11.64 23.05 25.31
CA SER A 18 11.65 23.42 23.90
C SER A 18 12.41 22.38 23.09
N ASP A 19 11.70 21.33 22.65
CA ASP A 19 12.17 20.48 21.57
C ASP A 19 11.02 20.34 20.58
N SER A 20 11.25 20.86 19.38
CA SER A 20 10.29 20.94 18.29
C SER A 20 10.08 19.56 17.70
N THR A 21 9.42 18.68 18.43
CA THR A 21 8.93 17.42 17.88
C THR A 21 7.50 17.63 17.44
N THR A 22 7.31 17.83 16.15
CA THR A 22 5.98 17.86 15.55
C THR A 22 5.35 16.48 15.71
N THR A 23 4.57 16.29 16.76
CA THR A 23 3.75 15.10 16.93
C THR A 23 2.60 15.20 15.94
N THR A 24 2.73 14.53 14.81
CA THR A 24 1.60 14.35 13.87
C THR A 24 0.60 13.42 14.54
N THR A 25 -0.45 14.00 15.10
CA THR A 25 -1.59 13.24 15.61
C THR A 25 -2.30 12.62 14.42
N ILE A 26 -2.21 11.31 14.26
CA ILE A 26 -2.95 10.58 13.24
C ILE A 26 -4.40 10.49 13.71
N PRO A 27 -5.37 11.07 12.99
CA PRO A 27 -6.78 10.85 13.33
C PRO A 27 -7.11 9.38 13.09
N VAL A 28 -7.45 8.66 14.12
CA VAL A 28 -8.04 7.32 13.97
C VAL A 28 -9.51 7.52 13.59
N GLU A 29 -9.78 7.53 12.30
CA GLU A 29 -11.18 7.45 11.83
C GLU A 29 -11.69 6.03 12.04
N THR A 30 -12.48 5.83 13.08
CA THR A 30 -13.19 4.57 13.39
C THR A 30 -14.51 4.46 12.64
N SER A 31 -14.54 4.72 11.36
CA SER A 31 -15.72 4.54 10.53
C SER A 31 -15.47 3.50 9.44
N TYR A 32 -15.61 2.23 9.78
CA TYR A 32 -15.66 1.12 8.82
C TYR A 32 -17.01 1.00 8.11
N ALA A 33 -17.74 2.08 7.96
CA ALA A 33 -19.12 2.07 7.44
C ALA A 33 -19.23 2.08 5.91
N SER A 34 -18.14 2.05 5.19
CA SER A 34 -18.17 1.86 3.73
C SER A 34 -17.27 0.70 3.35
N ILE A 35 -17.90 -0.37 2.91
CA ILE A 35 -17.23 -1.51 2.30
C ILE A 35 -16.23 -1.01 1.26
N GLY A 36 -14.94 -1.14 1.55
CA GLY A 36 -13.97 -1.37 0.54
C GLY A 36 -12.90 -0.34 0.24
N ARG A 37 -12.71 0.70 1.02
CA ARG A 37 -11.45 1.45 0.90
C ARG A 37 -10.89 1.72 2.28
N VAL A 38 -9.82 1.02 2.60
CA VAL A 38 -8.91 1.50 3.64
C VAL A 38 -8.53 2.92 3.23
N PRO A 39 -8.65 3.92 4.11
CA PRO A 39 -8.17 5.27 3.80
C PRO A 39 -6.73 5.15 3.30
N THR A 40 -6.46 5.70 2.14
CA THR A 40 -5.10 5.71 1.59
C THR A 40 -4.28 6.63 2.49
N GLN A 41 -3.66 6.09 3.51
CA GLN A 41 -2.65 6.83 4.24
C GLN A 41 -1.48 7.01 3.28
N ASN A 42 -1.18 8.25 2.97
CA ASN A 42 -0.01 8.57 2.18
C ASN A 42 1.22 8.46 3.10
N TYR A 43 1.87 7.31 3.08
CA TYR A 43 3.11 7.05 3.83
C TYR A 43 4.36 7.59 3.12
N SER A 44 4.19 8.33 2.03
CA SER A 44 5.31 8.89 1.31
C SER A 44 5.95 10.02 2.13
N ASP A 45 7.21 9.85 2.48
CA ASP A 45 8.06 10.89 3.05
C ASP A 45 8.61 11.86 1.99
N GLY A 46 8.24 11.68 0.73
CA GLY A 46 8.73 12.45 -0.40
C GLY A 46 10.17 12.14 -0.83
N VAL A 47 10.83 11.21 -0.16
CA VAL A 47 12.24 10.83 -0.41
C VAL A 47 12.34 9.39 -0.90
N ASN A 48 11.57 8.50 -0.27
CA ASN A 48 11.58 7.08 -0.56
C ASN A 48 10.34 6.67 -1.36
N SER A 49 10.45 5.58 -2.10
CA SER A 49 9.34 4.97 -2.82
C SER A 49 8.26 4.52 -1.84
N PRO A 50 7.00 4.93 -2.03
CA PRO A 50 5.89 4.44 -1.21
C PRO A 50 5.57 2.96 -1.44
N VAL A 51 6.11 2.36 -2.51
CA VAL A 51 5.85 0.96 -2.87
C VAL A 51 6.80 0.01 -2.15
N ASN A 52 8.09 0.32 -2.13
CA ASN A 52 9.12 -0.59 -1.60
C ASN A 52 10.02 0.05 -0.52
N GLY A 53 9.83 1.34 -0.21
CA GLY A 53 10.61 2.05 0.79
C GLY A 53 12.05 2.38 0.38
N LEU A 54 12.44 2.11 -0.86
CA LEU A 54 13.80 2.39 -1.34
C LEU A 54 13.96 3.86 -1.71
N PRO A 55 15.17 4.43 -1.56
CA PRO A 55 15.45 5.80 -1.96
C PRO A 55 15.12 6.06 -3.43
N MET A 56 14.44 7.16 -3.70
CA MET A 56 14.15 7.64 -5.06
C MET A 56 15.05 8.82 -5.40
N PRO A 57 15.97 8.67 -6.35
CA PRO A 57 16.75 9.81 -6.85
C PRO A 57 15.81 10.88 -7.44
N GLY A 58 15.81 12.05 -6.85
CA GLY A 58 14.89 13.14 -7.24
C GLY A 58 13.61 13.23 -6.43
N GLY A 59 13.45 12.38 -5.40
CA GLY A 59 12.29 12.35 -4.53
C GLY A 59 11.08 11.61 -5.11
N ALA A 60 10.12 11.29 -4.24
CA ALA A 60 8.86 10.71 -4.65
C ALA A 60 8.07 11.71 -5.52
N ASN A 61 7.65 11.28 -6.67
CA ASN A 61 6.89 12.07 -7.63
C ASN A 61 5.43 11.58 -7.71
N ASN A 62 4.60 12.30 -8.44
CA ASN A 62 3.21 11.90 -8.69
C ASN A 62 3.10 10.91 -9.88
N SER A 63 4.05 10.00 -10.02
CA SER A 63 3.97 8.96 -11.03
C SER A 63 2.78 8.04 -10.79
N ILE A 64 2.23 7.55 -11.87
CA ILE A 64 1.14 6.57 -11.82
C ILE A 64 1.73 5.23 -11.40
N VAL A 65 1.12 4.59 -10.43
CA VAL A 65 1.41 3.19 -10.10
C VAL A 65 0.74 2.29 -11.13
N ILE A 66 1.52 1.41 -11.74
CA ILE A 66 1.03 0.45 -12.72
C ILE A 66 1.09 -0.95 -12.13
N GLY A 67 -0.05 -1.62 -12.08
CA GLY A 67 -0.15 -3.03 -11.71
C GLY A 67 -0.31 -3.91 -12.94
N VAL A 68 0.60 -4.86 -13.16
CA VAL A 68 0.54 -5.81 -14.27
C VAL A 68 0.33 -7.22 -13.74
N LYS A 69 -0.74 -7.87 -14.17
CA LYS A 69 -1.09 -9.21 -13.69
C LYS A 69 -0.47 -10.30 -14.55
N ASN A 70 0.33 -11.19 -13.93
CA ASN A 70 0.93 -12.35 -14.56
C ASN A 70 0.27 -13.65 -14.12
N ASP A 71 0.27 -14.60 -15.04
CA ASP A 71 -0.06 -15.99 -14.72
C ASP A 71 1.06 -16.64 -13.89
N ASN A 72 0.68 -17.42 -12.88
CA ASN A 72 1.61 -18.24 -12.11
C ASN A 72 1.39 -19.75 -12.33
N ASN A 73 0.64 -20.12 -13.36
CA ASN A 73 0.51 -21.51 -13.75
C ASN A 73 1.87 -22.07 -14.19
N VAL A 74 2.10 -23.36 -13.94
CA VAL A 74 3.33 -24.05 -14.33
C VAL A 74 3.63 -23.94 -15.83
N ASN A 75 2.58 -23.93 -16.67
CA ASN A 75 2.71 -23.80 -18.12
C ASN A 75 3.00 -22.36 -18.58
N ALA A 76 2.90 -21.38 -17.68
CA ALA A 76 3.20 -19.98 -17.95
C ALA A 76 4.66 -19.62 -17.65
N ARG A 77 5.44 -20.55 -17.21
CA ARG A 77 6.85 -20.35 -16.83
C ARG A 77 7.80 -20.70 -17.96
N PRO A 78 8.92 -19.98 -18.12
CA PRO A 78 9.36 -18.83 -17.31
C PRO A 78 8.58 -17.55 -17.63
N GLN A 79 8.28 -16.76 -16.59
CA GLN A 79 7.72 -15.43 -16.76
C GLN A 79 8.84 -14.43 -17.07
N SER A 80 8.48 -13.33 -17.75
CA SER A 80 9.38 -12.20 -18.02
C SER A 80 8.82 -10.92 -17.41
N GLY A 81 9.70 -10.11 -16.85
CA GLY A 81 9.35 -8.80 -16.30
C GLY A 81 9.14 -8.72 -14.79
N PRO A 82 8.66 -9.77 -14.08
CA PRO A 82 8.42 -9.67 -12.63
C PRO A 82 9.66 -9.27 -11.82
N GLN A 83 10.85 -9.69 -12.27
CA GLN A 83 12.12 -9.38 -11.61
C GLN A 83 12.47 -7.88 -11.62
N ASN A 84 11.81 -7.09 -12.49
CA ASN A 84 12.02 -5.65 -12.61
C ASN A 84 10.97 -4.84 -11.83
N ALA A 85 9.97 -5.50 -11.25
CA ALA A 85 8.92 -4.81 -10.51
C ALA A 85 9.44 -4.25 -9.17
N ASP A 86 8.89 -3.11 -8.74
CA ASP A 86 9.18 -2.52 -7.43
C ASP A 86 8.62 -3.36 -6.29
N ALA A 87 7.49 -4.03 -6.53
CA ALA A 87 6.89 -4.99 -5.62
C ALA A 87 6.09 -6.05 -6.41
N VAL A 88 5.94 -7.22 -5.81
CA VAL A 88 5.13 -8.31 -6.37
C VAL A 88 4.19 -8.83 -5.29
N VAL A 89 2.89 -8.84 -5.60
CA VAL A 89 1.86 -9.39 -4.73
C VAL A 89 1.31 -10.66 -5.35
N GLU A 90 1.38 -11.77 -4.61
CA GLU A 90 0.77 -13.03 -5.03
C GLU A 90 -0.68 -13.08 -4.53
N VAL A 91 -1.61 -13.32 -5.45
CA VAL A 91 -3.03 -13.40 -5.16
C VAL A 91 -3.59 -14.76 -5.53
N LEU A 92 -4.39 -15.32 -4.64
CA LEU A 92 -5.12 -16.56 -4.90
C LEU A 92 -6.24 -16.31 -5.91
N VAL A 93 -6.40 -17.22 -6.86
CA VAL A 93 -7.45 -17.21 -7.86
C VAL A 93 -8.20 -18.55 -7.87
N GLU A 94 -9.08 -18.76 -8.85
CA GLU A 94 -9.87 -19.99 -8.93
C GLU A 94 -9.01 -21.25 -9.08
N GLY A 95 -9.51 -22.36 -8.60
CA GLY A 95 -8.88 -23.68 -8.74
C GLY A 95 -7.60 -23.87 -7.94
N GLY A 96 -7.40 -23.06 -6.88
CA GLY A 96 -6.19 -23.14 -6.05
C GLY A 96 -4.92 -22.63 -6.73
N MET A 97 -5.07 -21.95 -7.85
CA MET A 97 -3.96 -21.30 -8.55
C MET A 97 -3.69 -19.91 -7.98
N THR A 98 -2.50 -19.41 -8.23
CA THR A 98 -2.16 -18.03 -7.89
C THR A 98 -1.78 -17.23 -9.14
N ARG A 99 -1.80 -15.91 -8.99
CA ARG A 99 -1.30 -14.95 -9.98
C ARG A 99 -0.47 -13.90 -9.27
N PHE A 100 0.45 -13.30 -10.00
CA PHE A 100 1.21 -12.16 -9.52
C PHE A 100 0.61 -10.85 -10.01
N ILE A 101 0.55 -9.85 -9.12
CA ILE A 101 0.37 -8.46 -9.48
C ILE A 101 1.74 -7.80 -9.30
N ASN A 102 2.36 -7.44 -10.40
CA ASN A 102 3.67 -6.80 -10.41
C ASN A 102 3.45 -5.30 -10.44
N ILE A 103 3.98 -4.61 -9.45
CA ILE A 103 3.75 -3.19 -9.21
C ILE A 103 4.99 -2.42 -9.68
N PHE A 104 4.76 -1.46 -10.57
CA PHE A 104 5.77 -0.56 -11.11
C PHE A 104 5.42 0.87 -10.73
N TYR A 105 6.33 1.56 -10.10
CA TYR A 105 6.20 2.96 -9.71
C TYR A 105 7.43 3.77 -10.14
N GLN A 106 8.62 3.31 -9.79
CA GLN A 106 9.89 3.91 -10.16
C GLN A 106 10.69 3.06 -11.15
N SER A 107 10.38 1.77 -11.24
CA SER A 107 10.99 0.85 -12.17
C SER A 107 10.15 0.69 -13.44
N ASP A 108 10.75 0.15 -14.49
CA ASP A 108 10.08 -0.20 -15.72
C ASP A 108 10.60 -1.54 -16.27
N THR A 109 9.95 -2.03 -17.32
CA THR A 109 10.37 -3.21 -18.02
C THR A 109 10.01 -3.11 -19.51
N THR A 110 10.95 -3.49 -20.37
CA THR A 110 10.74 -3.47 -21.82
C THR A 110 9.89 -4.62 -22.32
N TYR A 111 9.79 -5.69 -21.53
CA TYR A 111 9.00 -6.87 -21.85
C TYR A 111 8.41 -7.49 -20.59
N HIS A 112 7.12 -7.82 -20.64
CA HIS A 112 6.40 -8.38 -19.52
C HIS A 112 5.38 -9.42 -19.97
N GLY A 113 5.36 -10.58 -19.33
CA GLY A 113 4.41 -11.64 -19.68
C GLY A 113 4.65 -12.99 -18.99
N PRO A 114 3.71 -13.93 -19.16
CA PRO A 114 2.40 -13.77 -19.82
C PRO A 114 1.40 -12.98 -18.98
N ILE A 115 0.72 -12.05 -19.62
CA ILE A 115 -0.28 -11.20 -18.96
C ILE A 115 -1.62 -11.93 -18.86
N ARG A 116 -2.33 -11.70 -17.75
CA ARG A 116 -3.68 -12.22 -17.48
C ARG A 116 -4.66 -11.12 -17.13
N SER A 117 -5.93 -11.49 -17.23
CA SER A 117 -7.03 -10.56 -16.93
C SER A 117 -6.98 -10.01 -15.51
N ALA A 118 -7.20 -8.72 -15.39
CA ALA A 118 -7.50 -8.08 -14.13
C ALA A 118 -8.84 -8.55 -13.55
N ARG A 119 -8.99 -8.48 -12.23
CA ARG A 119 -10.19 -8.81 -11.49
C ARG A 119 -10.70 -7.59 -10.74
N PRO A 120 -11.99 -7.54 -10.40
CA PRO A 120 -12.54 -6.43 -9.64
C PRO A 120 -11.86 -6.20 -8.28
N THR A 121 -11.22 -7.22 -7.73
CA THR A 121 -10.49 -7.16 -6.46
C THR A 121 -9.06 -6.59 -6.60
N ASP A 122 -8.48 -6.58 -7.79
CA ASP A 122 -7.09 -6.17 -7.99
C ASP A 122 -6.83 -4.70 -7.60
N PRO A 123 -7.75 -3.73 -7.86
CA PRO A 123 -7.57 -2.35 -7.42
C PRO A 123 -7.54 -2.14 -5.90
N THR A 124 -7.94 -3.15 -5.12
CA THR A 124 -7.86 -3.06 -3.65
C THR A 124 -6.48 -3.43 -3.13
N VAL A 125 -5.62 -3.95 -3.98
CA VAL A 125 -4.24 -4.36 -3.66
C VAL A 125 -3.24 -3.26 -4.04
N LEU A 126 -3.63 -2.40 -4.98
CA LEU A 126 -2.84 -1.25 -5.47
C LEU A 126 -3.18 0.01 -4.71
#